data_91d7391e73e0320221b1c6fb0692213f
#
_entry.id   91d7391e73e0320221b1c6fb0692213f
#
_cell.length_a   1.000
_cell.length_b   1.000
_cell.length_c   1.000
_cell.angle_alpha   90.00
_cell.angle_beta   90.00
_cell.angle_gamma   90.00
#
_symmetry.space_group_name_H-M   'P 1'
#
loop_
_entity.id
_entity.type
_entity.pdbx_description
1 polymer ?
#
loop_
_entity_poly.entity_id
_entity_poly.type
_entity_poly.pdbx_seq_one_letter_code
_entity_poly.pdbx_strand_id
1 'polypeptide(L)'
;MIRPIILLLTASMAACASHPADAVQCSEATITYIGSETVDAVVLGRFQIATEGSQALRLPLASVDRQAHAHAVSTDIRDEHGLAWRPFSVVLEEPKPPAADLVVARGEIETFLYDGKGAFLPGAVQKGQALSIVVRDLQGCTHRSMPFAPEPR
;
A
#
# COMPACT_ATOMS: atom_id res chain seq x y z
N MET A 1 40.15 -19.70 -68.17
CA MET A 1 40.03 -18.63 -67.15
C MET A 1 38.62 -18.71 -66.53
N ILE A 2 38.51 -19.32 -65.36
CA ILE A 2 37.25 -19.56 -64.68
C ILE A 2 37.23 -18.61 -63.46
N ARG A 3 36.28 -17.65 -63.43
CA ARG A 3 36.10 -16.76 -62.33
C ARG A 3 35.10 -17.39 -61.28
N PRO A 4 35.44 -17.48 -60.00
CA PRO A 4 34.47 -17.91 -59.00
C PRO A 4 33.55 -16.75 -58.59
N ILE A 5 32.25 -17.02 -58.62
CA ILE A 5 31.22 -16.15 -58.10
C ILE A 5 31.12 -16.45 -56.62
N ILE A 6 31.46 -15.47 -55.79
CA ILE A 6 31.25 -15.54 -54.33
C ILE A 6 29.84 -15.05 -54.03
N LEU A 7 28.98 -15.98 -53.61
CA LEU A 7 27.65 -15.69 -53.11
C LEU A 7 27.75 -15.25 -51.63
N LEU A 8 27.54 -13.96 -51.35
CA LEU A 8 27.40 -13.46 -49.99
C LEU A 8 25.97 -13.77 -49.47
N LEU A 9 25.85 -14.74 -48.58
CA LEU A 9 24.62 -14.93 -47.81
C LEU A 9 24.59 -13.90 -46.65
N THR A 10 23.77 -12.89 -46.75
CA THR A 10 23.46 -11.98 -45.62
C THR A 10 22.41 -12.65 -44.75
N ALA A 11 22.81 -13.14 -43.59
CA ALA A 11 21.92 -13.63 -42.55
C ALA A 11 21.28 -12.41 -41.84
N SER A 12 20.00 -12.15 -42.12
CA SER A 12 19.19 -11.17 -41.37
C SER A 12 18.88 -11.76 -40.02
N MET A 13 19.57 -11.32 -38.96
CA MET A 13 19.18 -11.57 -37.59
C MET A 13 17.96 -10.67 -37.27
N ALA A 14 16.76 -11.25 -37.25
CA ALA A 14 15.59 -10.64 -36.67
C ALA A 14 15.81 -10.56 -35.15
N ALA A 15 16.23 -9.39 -34.67
CA ALA A 15 16.24 -9.10 -33.25
C ALA A 15 14.76 -9.03 -32.76
N CYS A 16 14.33 -10.07 -32.06
CA CYS A 16 13.11 -9.99 -31.25
C CYS A 16 13.34 -8.92 -30.18
N ALA A 17 12.88 -7.71 -30.44
CA ALA A 17 12.76 -6.68 -29.42
C ALA A 17 11.71 -7.18 -28.42
N SER A 18 12.15 -7.82 -27.34
CA SER A 18 11.33 -8.01 -26.15
C SER A 18 10.96 -6.61 -25.65
N HIS A 19 9.70 -6.22 -25.84
CA HIS A 19 9.16 -5.04 -25.17
C HIS A 19 9.35 -5.26 -23.67
N PRO A 20 10.02 -4.34 -22.95
CA PRO A 20 10.00 -4.40 -21.51
C PRO A 20 8.51 -4.33 -21.10
N ALA A 21 8.07 -5.34 -20.36
CA ALA A 21 6.76 -5.29 -19.74
C ALA A 21 6.66 -3.92 -19.04
N ASP A 22 5.62 -3.14 -19.34
CA ASP A 22 5.42 -1.81 -18.77
C ASP A 22 5.56 -1.92 -17.25
N ALA A 23 6.69 -1.42 -16.73
CA ALA A 23 6.93 -1.41 -15.31
C ALA A 23 5.84 -0.56 -14.67
N VAL A 24 5.06 -1.14 -13.77
CA VAL A 24 4.00 -0.42 -13.04
C VAL A 24 4.66 0.80 -12.39
N GLN A 25 4.30 1.98 -12.85
CA GLN A 25 4.80 3.22 -12.28
C GLN A 25 3.96 3.55 -11.05
N CYS A 26 4.53 3.34 -9.87
CA CYS A 26 3.87 3.64 -8.61
C CYS A 26 3.75 5.17 -8.42
N SER A 27 2.54 5.64 -8.16
CA SER A 27 2.31 7.03 -7.74
C SER A 27 2.81 7.24 -6.32
N GLU A 28 3.45 8.38 -6.06
CA GLU A 28 3.76 8.76 -4.68
C GLU A 28 2.48 9.09 -3.94
N ALA A 29 2.34 8.56 -2.72
CA ALA A 29 1.25 8.86 -1.82
C ALA A 29 1.78 9.34 -0.47
N THR A 30 1.15 10.36 0.08
CA THR A 30 1.37 10.82 1.44
C THR A 30 0.26 10.29 2.33
N ILE A 31 0.63 9.55 3.38
CA ILE A 31 -0.31 8.99 4.35
C ILE A 31 0.03 9.56 5.72
N THR A 32 -0.96 10.21 6.35
CA THR A 32 -0.80 10.90 7.63
C THR A 32 -1.81 10.38 8.64
N TYR A 33 -1.37 10.03 9.83
CA TYR A 33 -2.22 9.70 10.96
C TYR A 33 -2.88 10.97 11.52
N ILE A 34 -4.20 10.93 11.71
CA ILE A 34 -4.99 12.06 12.19
C ILE A 34 -5.77 11.77 13.48
N GLY A 35 -5.53 10.62 14.09
CA GLY A 35 -6.14 10.24 15.36
C GLY A 35 -6.70 8.82 15.36
N SER A 36 -7.43 8.47 16.41
CA SER A 36 -8.12 7.18 16.54
C SER A 36 -9.61 7.39 16.65
N GLU A 37 -10.38 6.42 16.19
CA GLU A 37 -11.83 6.38 16.26
C GLU A 37 -12.31 5.03 16.77
N THR A 38 -13.39 5.00 17.55
CA THR A 38 -14.00 3.75 18.03
C THR A 38 -15.22 3.43 17.20
N VAL A 39 -15.18 2.28 16.53
CA VAL A 39 -16.27 1.77 15.70
C VAL A 39 -16.59 0.37 16.17
N ASP A 40 -17.86 0.12 16.51
CA ASP A 40 -18.32 -1.19 16.99
C ASP A 40 -17.43 -1.80 18.09
N ALA A 41 -17.04 -0.97 19.06
CA ALA A 41 -16.14 -1.31 20.17
C ALA A 41 -14.67 -1.64 19.76
N VAL A 42 -14.30 -1.46 18.51
CA VAL A 42 -12.91 -1.58 18.03
C VAL A 42 -12.30 -0.18 17.89
N VAL A 43 -11.08 -0.01 18.39
CA VAL A 43 -10.32 1.24 18.22
C VAL A 43 -9.48 1.15 16.96
N LEU A 44 -9.80 2.01 16.00
CA LEU A 44 -9.17 2.07 14.68
C LEU A 44 -8.30 3.33 14.56
N GLY A 45 -7.22 3.25 13.83
CA GLY A 45 -6.45 4.40 13.43
C GLY A 45 -7.12 5.12 12.26
N ARG A 46 -7.18 6.43 12.32
CA ARG A 46 -7.73 7.30 11.28
C ARG A 46 -6.60 7.96 10.52
N PHE A 47 -6.61 7.81 9.21
CA PHE A 47 -5.55 8.29 8.33
C PHE A 47 -6.11 9.12 7.18
N GLN A 48 -5.35 10.13 6.78
CA GLN A 48 -5.54 10.81 5.52
C GLN A 48 -4.55 10.27 4.50
N ILE A 49 -4.98 10.19 3.24
CA ILE A 49 -4.15 9.82 2.11
C ILE A 49 -4.35 10.83 0.98
N ALA A 50 -3.24 11.25 0.38
CA ALA A 50 -3.21 12.13 -0.78
C ALA A 50 -2.21 11.60 -1.80
N THR A 51 -2.42 11.90 -3.08
CA THR A 51 -1.47 11.59 -4.14
C THR A 51 -1.29 12.76 -5.10
N GLU A 52 -0.04 12.98 -5.51
CA GLU A 52 0.32 13.93 -6.58
C GLU A 52 0.58 13.20 -7.92
N GLY A 53 0.46 11.89 -7.92
CA GLY A 53 0.67 11.06 -9.10
C GLY A 53 -0.30 11.36 -10.23
N SER A 54 0.09 11.06 -11.46
CA SER A 54 -0.75 11.26 -12.65
C SER A 54 -1.94 10.31 -12.72
N GLN A 55 -1.85 9.18 -12.02
CA GLN A 55 -2.91 8.17 -11.93
C GLN A 55 -3.55 8.21 -10.55
N ALA A 56 -4.86 7.97 -10.50
CA ALA A 56 -5.57 7.82 -9.24
C ALA A 56 -5.05 6.58 -8.49
N LEU A 57 -4.81 6.74 -7.20
CA LEU A 57 -4.47 5.63 -6.32
C LEU A 57 -5.76 4.92 -5.90
N ARG A 58 -5.76 3.59 -5.87
CA ARG A 58 -6.91 2.77 -5.46
C ARG A 58 -6.52 1.87 -4.31
N LEU A 59 -7.01 2.20 -3.12
CA LEU A 59 -6.74 1.45 -1.90
C LEU A 59 -7.86 0.44 -1.63
N PRO A 60 -7.56 -0.86 -1.45
CA PRO A 60 -8.59 -1.85 -1.13
C PRO A 60 -9.16 -1.62 0.27
N LEU A 61 -10.49 -1.69 0.38
CA LEU A 61 -11.24 -1.49 1.63
C LEU A 61 -11.92 -2.79 2.07
N ALA A 62 -11.91 -3.04 3.38
CA ALA A 62 -12.60 -4.18 3.98
C ALA A 62 -14.13 -3.95 4.05
N SER A 63 -14.57 -2.69 4.15
CA SER A 63 -15.99 -2.31 4.15
C SER A 63 -16.18 -0.92 3.54
N VAL A 64 -17.41 -0.64 3.13
CA VAL A 64 -17.84 0.66 2.56
C VAL A 64 -19.02 1.27 3.30
N ASP A 65 -19.28 0.86 4.50
CA ASP A 65 -20.35 1.41 5.31
C ASP A 65 -20.18 2.92 5.52
N ARG A 66 -20.63 3.47 6.63
CA ARG A 66 -20.48 4.90 6.95
C ARG A 66 -19.03 5.34 7.08
N GLN A 67 -18.10 4.37 7.13
CA GLN A 67 -16.67 4.58 7.34
C GLN A 67 -15.89 3.64 6.41
N ALA A 68 -14.88 4.21 5.73
CA ALA A 68 -13.99 3.45 4.89
C ALA A 68 -12.93 2.72 5.75
N HIS A 69 -12.85 1.40 5.63
CA HIS A 69 -11.84 0.58 6.30
C HIS A 69 -10.85 0.03 5.28
N ALA A 70 -9.57 0.23 5.50
CA ALA A 70 -8.55 -0.42 4.68
C ALA A 70 -8.59 -1.94 4.88
N HIS A 71 -8.39 -2.69 3.81
CA HIS A 71 -8.37 -4.15 3.86
C HIS A 71 -7.14 -4.64 4.64
N ALA A 72 -7.34 -5.42 5.69
CA ALA A 72 -6.28 -5.84 6.62
C ALA A 72 -5.14 -6.62 5.93
N VAL A 73 -5.43 -7.40 4.88
CA VAL A 73 -4.43 -8.20 4.15
C VAL A 73 -3.45 -7.35 3.36
N SER A 74 -3.86 -6.16 2.94
CA SER A 74 -3.04 -5.25 2.14
C SER A 74 -2.28 -4.26 2.99
N THR A 75 -2.33 -4.40 4.31
CA THR A 75 -1.77 -3.44 5.25
C THR A 75 -0.90 -4.14 6.30
N ASP A 76 0.11 -3.43 6.76
CA ASP A 76 1.03 -3.87 7.80
C ASP A 76 1.39 -2.67 8.68
N ILE A 77 1.67 -2.93 9.96
CA ILE A 77 2.11 -1.89 10.88
C ILE A 77 3.55 -2.16 11.26
N ARG A 78 4.38 -1.11 11.23
CA ARG A 78 5.82 -1.18 11.44
C ARG A 78 6.23 -0.28 12.59
N ASP A 79 7.21 -0.72 13.36
CA ASP A 79 7.88 0.12 14.36
C ASP A 79 8.89 1.08 13.71
N GLU A 80 9.57 1.87 14.53
CA GLU A 80 10.59 2.84 14.12
C GLU A 80 11.79 2.19 13.41
N HIS A 81 12.06 0.90 13.70
CA HIS A 81 13.13 0.13 13.05
C HIS A 81 12.66 -0.56 11.76
N GLY A 82 11.40 -0.38 11.38
CA GLY A 82 10.80 -1.00 10.19
C GLY A 82 10.41 -2.46 10.39
N LEU A 83 10.50 -2.99 11.62
CA LEU A 83 10.05 -4.33 11.95
C LEU A 83 8.54 -4.38 12.09
N ALA A 84 7.93 -5.51 11.72
CA ALA A 84 6.50 -5.70 11.90
C ALA A 84 6.13 -5.61 13.37
N TRP A 85 5.28 -4.65 13.71
CA TRP A 85 4.70 -4.55 15.03
C TRP A 85 3.62 -5.62 15.16
N ARG A 86 3.69 -6.43 16.20
CA ARG A 86 2.73 -7.51 16.44
C ARG A 86 2.18 -7.41 17.85
N PRO A 87 0.86 -7.41 18.01
CA PRO A 87 0.24 -7.58 19.32
C PRO A 87 0.56 -8.98 19.87
N PHE A 88 0.43 -9.14 21.18
CA PHE A 88 0.69 -10.42 21.86
C PHE A 88 -0.21 -11.58 21.42
N SER A 89 -1.35 -11.30 20.81
CA SER A 89 -2.24 -12.32 20.25
C SER A 89 -2.32 -12.17 18.73
N VAL A 90 -1.92 -13.21 18.02
CA VAL A 90 -2.11 -13.30 16.57
C VAL A 90 -3.42 -14.05 16.34
N VAL A 91 -4.48 -13.35 15.98
CA VAL A 91 -5.66 -13.96 15.40
C VAL A 91 -5.36 -14.15 13.92
N LEU A 92 -5.26 -15.41 13.49
CA LEU A 92 -5.16 -15.74 12.07
C LEU A 92 -6.56 -15.62 11.47
N GLU A 93 -6.89 -14.45 10.99
CA GLU A 93 -8.08 -14.25 10.18
C GLU A 93 -7.79 -14.65 8.73
N GLU A 94 -8.70 -15.40 8.13
CA GLU A 94 -8.62 -15.67 6.70
C GLU A 94 -8.74 -14.35 5.92
N PRO A 95 -7.88 -14.13 4.90
CA PRO A 95 -7.96 -12.94 4.07
C PRO A 95 -9.32 -12.86 3.38
N LYS A 96 -10.06 -11.79 3.66
CA LYS A 96 -11.31 -11.52 2.95
C LYS A 96 -11.01 -10.68 1.72
N PRO A 97 -11.70 -10.93 0.58
CA PRO A 97 -11.57 -10.07 -0.58
C PRO A 97 -12.03 -8.65 -0.24
N PRO A 98 -11.44 -7.61 -0.86
CA PRO A 98 -11.89 -6.25 -0.66
C PRO A 98 -13.37 -6.10 -1.00
N ALA A 99 -14.11 -5.35 -0.18
CA ALA A 99 -15.50 -5.02 -0.44
C ALA A 99 -15.64 -3.92 -1.50
N ALA A 100 -14.68 -2.99 -1.54
CA ALA A 100 -14.58 -1.90 -2.50
C ALA A 100 -13.19 -1.27 -2.50
N ASP A 101 -13.06 -0.18 -3.27
CA ASP A 101 -11.84 0.63 -3.33
C ASP A 101 -12.11 2.05 -2.86
N LEU A 102 -11.16 2.60 -2.12
CA LEU A 102 -11.03 4.04 -1.94
C LEU A 102 -10.23 4.59 -3.14
N VAL A 103 -10.85 5.45 -3.92
CA VAL A 103 -10.19 6.10 -5.05
C VAL A 103 -9.72 7.48 -4.62
N VAL A 104 -8.41 7.71 -4.70
CA VAL A 104 -7.80 9.00 -4.38
C VAL A 104 -7.31 9.60 -5.69
N ALA A 105 -7.99 10.65 -6.17
CA ALA A 105 -7.57 11.35 -7.36
C ALA A 105 -6.42 12.32 -7.05
N ARG A 106 -5.73 12.74 -8.09
CA ARG A 106 -4.62 13.69 -7.96
C ARG A 106 -5.07 14.98 -7.26
N GLY A 107 -4.37 15.36 -6.20
CA GLY A 107 -4.64 16.57 -5.42
C GLY A 107 -5.84 16.46 -4.49
N GLU A 108 -6.51 15.32 -4.44
CA GLU A 108 -7.57 15.03 -3.47
C GLU A 108 -6.98 14.43 -2.20
N ILE A 109 -7.68 14.68 -1.09
CA ILE A 109 -7.36 14.10 0.22
C ILE A 109 -8.54 13.26 0.64
N GLU A 110 -8.29 11.98 0.84
CA GLU A 110 -9.28 11.03 1.32
C GLU A 110 -8.95 10.53 2.71
N THR A 111 -9.95 10.03 3.43
CA THR A 111 -9.77 9.49 4.77
C THR A 111 -10.17 8.03 4.80
N PHE A 112 -9.36 7.22 5.48
CA PHE A 112 -9.67 5.81 5.73
C PHE A 112 -9.38 5.42 7.17
N LEU A 113 -10.02 4.37 7.63
CA LEU A 113 -9.76 3.74 8.92
C LEU A 113 -8.91 2.49 8.72
N TYR A 114 -8.04 2.24 9.68
CA TYR A 114 -7.14 1.09 9.67
C TYR A 114 -7.23 0.34 11.00
N ASP A 115 -7.52 -0.96 10.92
CA ASP A 115 -7.46 -1.85 12.07
C ASP A 115 -6.01 -2.30 12.29
N GLY A 116 -5.34 -1.67 13.23
CA GLY A 116 -3.98 -2.01 13.66
C GLY A 116 -3.92 -3.21 14.61
N LYS A 117 -4.96 -4.03 14.69
CA LYS A 117 -5.03 -5.20 15.59
C LYS A 117 -4.64 -4.86 17.03
N GLY A 118 -5.22 -3.79 17.54
CA GLY A 118 -5.00 -3.30 18.89
C GLY A 118 -3.86 -2.29 19.06
N ALA A 119 -3.12 -1.93 18.02
CA ALA A 119 -2.06 -0.92 18.11
C ALA A 119 -2.55 0.46 18.57
N PHE A 120 -3.83 0.76 18.34
CA PHE A 120 -4.45 2.04 18.71
C PHE A 120 -5.13 2.00 20.08
N LEU A 121 -5.07 0.86 20.78
CA LEU A 121 -5.57 0.77 22.14
C LEU A 121 -4.68 1.58 23.11
N PRO A 122 -5.27 2.19 24.15
CA PRO A 122 -4.49 2.88 25.16
C PRO A 122 -3.43 1.99 25.79
N GLY A 123 -2.18 2.45 25.79
CA GLY A 123 -1.05 1.71 26.36
C GLY A 123 -0.52 0.55 25.52
N ALA A 124 -1.04 0.29 24.32
CA ALA A 124 -0.56 -0.76 23.43
C ALA A 124 0.85 -0.45 22.89
N VAL A 125 1.17 0.82 22.72
CA VAL A 125 2.47 1.29 22.22
C VAL A 125 3.20 2.02 23.35
N GLN A 126 4.49 1.77 23.49
CA GLN A 126 5.29 2.40 24.52
C GLN A 126 5.41 3.90 24.26
N LYS A 127 5.53 4.68 25.34
CA LYS A 127 5.71 6.12 25.23
C LYS A 127 7.00 6.46 24.46
N GLY A 128 6.83 7.25 23.41
CA GLY A 128 7.94 7.65 22.52
C GLY A 128 8.22 6.68 21.38
N GLN A 129 7.54 5.54 21.31
CA GLN A 129 7.64 4.63 20.19
C GLN A 129 6.82 5.17 19.01
N ALA A 130 7.44 5.28 17.84
CA ALA A 130 6.78 5.66 16.61
C ALA A 130 6.39 4.42 15.81
N LEU A 131 5.21 4.47 15.21
CA LEU A 131 4.70 3.46 14.29
C LEU A 131 4.55 4.04 12.89
N SER A 132 4.49 3.19 11.90
CA SER A 132 4.03 3.53 10.54
C SER A 132 3.16 2.42 10.01
N ILE A 133 2.17 2.74 9.20
CA ILE A 133 1.44 1.72 8.44
C ILE A 133 2.03 1.60 7.05
N VAL A 134 1.92 0.41 6.48
CA VAL A 134 2.31 0.10 5.11
C VAL A 134 1.07 -0.44 4.42
N VAL A 135 0.59 0.24 3.41
CA VAL A 135 -0.58 -0.17 2.62
C VAL A 135 -0.14 -0.54 1.21
N ARG A 136 -0.86 -1.47 0.59
CA ARG A 136 -0.66 -1.83 -0.80
C ARG A 136 -1.90 -1.47 -1.59
N ASP A 137 -1.71 -0.74 -2.68
CA ASP A 137 -2.79 -0.41 -3.60
C ASP A 137 -3.16 -1.59 -4.53
N LEU A 138 -4.21 -1.43 -5.32
CA LEU A 138 -4.65 -2.46 -6.27
C LEU A 138 -3.70 -2.66 -7.45
N GLN A 139 -2.75 -1.75 -7.67
CA GLN A 139 -1.69 -1.91 -8.66
C GLN A 139 -0.50 -2.70 -8.11
N GLY A 140 -0.53 -3.02 -6.80
CA GLY A 140 0.53 -3.72 -6.10
C GLY A 140 1.63 -2.80 -5.55
N CYS A 141 1.47 -1.48 -5.67
CA CYS A 141 2.40 -0.51 -5.13
C CYS A 141 2.27 -0.40 -3.61
N THR A 142 3.40 -0.26 -2.95
CA THR A 142 3.49 -0.17 -1.49
C THR A 142 3.71 1.27 -1.07
N HIS A 143 2.85 1.77 -0.17
CA HIS A 143 2.89 3.12 0.37
C HIS A 143 3.06 3.07 1.88
N ARG A 144 3.93 3.89 2.42
CA ARG A 144 4.21 3.95 3.86
C ARG A 144 3.75 5.29 4.42
N SER A 145 3.06 5.25 5.57
CA SER A 145 2.69 6.48 6.27
C SER A 145 3.91 7.20 6.84
N MET A 146 3.73 8.49 7.12
CA MET A 146 4.63 9.18 8.03
C MET A 146 4.63 8.48 9.40
N PRO A 147 5.76 8.49 10.12
CA PRO A 147 5.80 7.97 11.49
C PRO A 147 4.81 8.71 12.39
N PHE A 148 4.10 7.97 13.24
CA PHE A 148 3.14 8.53 14.19
C PHE A 148 3.22 7.81 15.52
N ALA A 149 2.80 8.48 16.58
CA ALA A 149 2.55 7.89 17.88
C ALA A 149 1.04 7.90 18.13
N PRO A 150 0.41 6.73 18.37
CA PRO A 150 -0.98 6.71 18.81
C PRO A 150 -1.10 7.48 20.13
N GLU A 151 -1.98 8.47 20.18
CA GLU A 151 -2.15 9.28 21.40
C GLU A 151 -2.72 8.41 22.53
N PRO A 152 -2.13 8.45 23.73
CA PRO A 152 -2.78 7.91 24.90
C PRO A 152 -4.03 8.76 25.19
N ARG A 153 -5.20 8.16 25.14
CA ARG A 153 -6.44 8.80 25.61
C ARG A 153 -6.50 8.78 27.13
#